data_58b5e7f2592e5c11fad6e4a94f29e9e4
#
_entry.id   58b5e7f2592e5c11fad6e4a94f29e9e4
#
_cell.length_a   1.000
_cell.length_b   1.000
_cell.length_c   1.000
_cell.angle_alpha   90.00
_cell.angle_beta   90.00
_cell.angle_gamma   90.00
#
_symmetry.space_group_name_H-M   'P 1'
#
loop_
_entity.id
_entity.type
_entity.pdbx_description
1 polymer ?
#
loop_
_entity_poly.entity_id
_entity_poly.type
_entity_poly.pdbx_seq_one_letter_code
_entity_poly.pdbx_strand_id
1 'polypeptide(L)'
;MEQIYHLYITHKCGHNCPLCCNRLYDIDKLPVITVEDLKQAHTVCLTGGDPFYLLREELISIVDRLRIHYKNIQRIYIYTSGKKLWIEGAYSHWHELMQAVSGINVAPKDYGDWNRLDYLLQQPKWLEMTAQPGMSNRLYVFDDQWDTWNTISKDITLPATWQIIGRKWDKEFKTPENEHFVRLPLLY
;
A
#
# COMPACT_ATOMS: atom_id res chain seq x y z
N MET A 1 12.16 -16.30 11.65
CA MET A 1 11.11 -15.90 10.68
C MET A 1 11.19 -14.37 10.54
N GLU A 2 11.13 -13.82 9.31
CA GLU A 2 11.18 -12.37 9.08
C GLU A 2 9.94 -11.70 9.69
N GLN A 3 10.15 -10.65 10.49
CA GLN A 3 9.08 -9.92 11.16
C GLN A 3 8.51 -8.85 10.23
N ILE A 4 7.19 -8.83 10.08
CA ILE A 4 6.43 -7.92 9.23
C ILE A 4 5.55 -7.03 10.10
N TYR A 5 5.72 -5.73 9.98
CA TYR A 5 4.92 -4.76 10.73
C TYR A 5 3.97 -4.01 9.80
N HIS A 6 2.68 -4.15 10.03
CA HIS A 6 1.64 -3.33 9.40
C HIS A 6 1.47 -2.07 10.25
N LEU A 7 2.09 -0.99 9.78
CA LEU A 7 2.14 0.29 10.49
C LEU A 7 1.00 1.20 10.02
N TYR A 8 0.05 1.40 10.90
CA TYR A 8 -1.04 2.34 10.70
C TYR A 8 -0.54 3.77 10.90
N ILE A 9 -0.61 4.58 9.83
CA ILE A 9 -0.05 5.93 9.81
C ILE A 9 -1.11 7.02 9.67
N THR A 10 -2.34 6.67 9.27
CA THR A 10 -3.42 7.64 9.05
C THR A 10 -4.80 7.01 9.19
N HIS A 11 -5.80 7.82 9.60
CA HIS A 11 -7.22 7.47 9.51
C HIS A 11 -7.86 7.91 8.19
N LYS A 12 -7.20 8.81 7.44
CA LYS A 12 -7.77 9.39 6.22
C LYS A 12 -7.97 8.31 5.15
N CYS A 13 -9.19 8.20 4.65
CA CYS A 13 -9.53 7.26 3.58
C CYS A 13 -10.74 7.78 2.82
N GLY A 14 -10.73 7.63 1.50
CA GLY A 14 -11.83 8.02 0.63
C GLY A 14 -12.93 6.97 0.45
N HIS A 15 -12.89 5.88 1.22
CA HIS A 15 -13.79 4.74 1.09
C HIS A 15 -14.54 4.44 2.38
N ASN A 16 -15.70 3.78 2.21
CA ASN A 16 -16.55 3.28 3.28
C ASN A 16 -16.77 1.76 3.10
N CYS A 17 -15.68 0.99 3.02
CA CYS A 17 -15.75 -0.44 2.75
C CYS A 17 -16.54 -1.18 3.85
N PRO A 18 -17.45 -2.10 3.49
CA PRO A 18 -18.23 -2.87 4.47
C PRO A 18 -17.36 -3.71 5.42
N LEU A 19 -16.26 -4.25 4.91
CA LEU A 19 -15.29 -5.06 5.65
C LEU A 19 -13.96 -4.33 5.80
N CYS A 20 -14.03 -3.04 6.14
CA CYS A 20 -12.84 -2.22 6.35
C CYS A 20 -12.10 -2.71 7.59
N CYS A 21 -10.81 -3.03 7.44
CA CYS A 21 -9.96 -3.43 8.56
C CYS A 21 -9.93 -2.37 9.68
N ASN A 22 -10.01 -1.08 9.33
CA ASN A 22 -10.05 0.02 10.31
C ASN A 22 -11.33 0.03 11.18
N ARG A 23 -12.37 -0.69 10.76
CA ARG A 23 -13.60 -0.85 11.55
C ARG A 23 -13.63 -2.19 12.29
N LEU A 24 -12.98 -3.21 11.70
CA LEU A 24 -12.86 -4.53 12.33
C LEU A 24 -11.86 -4.49 13.49
N TYR A 25 -10.78 -3.72 13.31
CA TYR A 25 -9.81 -3.42 14.36
C TYR A 25 -10.05 -1.99 14.83
N ASP A 26 -10.32 -1.78 16.10
CA ASP A 26 -10.30 -0.46 16.69
C ASP A 26 -8.83 0.05 16.62
N ILE A 27 -8.54 0.88 15.61
CA ILE A 27 -7.18 1.37 15.35
C ILE A 27 -6.58 2.06 16.57
N ASP A 28 -7.41 2.76 17.36
CA ASP A 28 -6.94 3.47 18.53
C ASP A 28 -6.49 2.52 19.64
N LYS A 29 -6.94 1.27 19.61
CA LYS A 29 -6.51 0.21 20.53
C LYS A 29 -5.31 -0.59 20.04
N LEU A 30 -4.86 -0.39 18.80
CA LEU A 30 -3.64 -1.04 18.34
C LEU A 30 -2.45 -0.58 19.17
N PRO A 31 -1.49 -1.48 19.45
CA PRO A 31 -0.25 -1.11 20.11
C PRO A 31 0.46 0.02 19.36
N VAL A 32 0.99 0.98 20.10
CA VAL A 32 1.87 2.00 19.52
C VAL A 32 3.21 1.33 19.21
N ILE A 33 3.70 1.52 17.99
CA ILE A 33 5.00 0.97 17.57
C ILE A 33 6.13 1.51 18.47
N THR A 34 7.00 0.63 18.88
CA THR A 34 8.17 0.96 19.71
C THR A 34 9.45 0.99 18.86
N VAL A 35 10.52 1.53 19.44
CA VAL A 35 11.86 1.49 18.81
C VAL A 35 12.35 0.05 18.70
N GLU A 36 12.03 -0.79 19.69
CA GLU A 36 12.38 -2.21 19.72
C GLU A 36 11.68 -2.99 18.61
N ASP A 37 10.40 -2.71 18.33
CA ASP A 37 9.67 -3.26 17.20
C ASP A 37 10.36 -2.92 15.89
N LEU A 38 10.71 -1.65 15.70
CA LEU A 38 11.39 -1.18 14.49
C LEU A 38 12.78 -1.80 14.31
N LYS A 39 13.50 -2.08 15.39
CA LYS A 39 14.79 -2.80 15.34
C LYS A 39 14.64 -4.26 14.94
N GLN A 40 13.48 -4.88 15.17
CA GLN A 40 13.20 -6.27 14.80
C GLN A 40 12.54 -6.38 13.43
N ALA A 41 11.94 -5.29 12.91
CA ALA A 41 11.22 -5.27 11.66
C ALA A 41 12.15 -5.55 10.48
N HIS A 42 11.81 -6.56 9.68
CA HIS A 42 12.43 -6.79 8.38
C HIS A 42 11.65 -6.10 7.26
N THR A 43 10.32 -6.12 7.38
CA THR A 43 9.39 -5.51 6.44
C THR A 43 8.42 -4.60 7.18
N VAL A 44 8.21 -3.40 6.64
CA VAL A 44 7.18 -2.47 7.12
C VAL A 44 6.17 -2.22 6.00
N CYS A 45 4.90 -2.42 6.32
CA CYS A 45 3.77 -2.17 5.44
C CYS A 45 3.03 -0.92 5.94
N LEU A 46 3.17 0.20 5.26
CA LEU A 46 2.44 1.41 5.58
C LEU A 46 0.97 1.27 5.19
N THR A 47 0.08 1.47 6.14
CA THR A 47 -1.35 1.21 6.00
C THR A 47 -2.17 2.13 6.91
N GLY A 48 -3.40 1.77 7.19
CA GLY A 48 -4.34 2.52 7.99
C GLY A 48 -5.60 2.84 7.19
N GLY A 49 -5.88 4.11 6.98
CA GLY A 49 -6.83 4.55 5.97
C GLY A 49 -6.26 4.24 4.57
N ASP A 50 -5.88 5.27 3.86
CA ASP A 50 -5.08 5.11 2.65
C ASP A 50 -3.90 6.10 2.75
N PRO A 51 -2.65 5.64 2.83
CA PRO A 51 -1.47 6.48 3.00
C PRO A 51 -1.33 7.63 2.00
N PHE A 52 -1.84 7.45 0.78
CA PHE A 52 -1.80 8.51 -0.24
C PHE A 52 -2.79 9.66 0.01
N TYR A 53 -3.56 9.62 1.10
CA TYR A 53 -4.33 10.77 1.61
C TYR A 53 -3.52 11.69 2.53
N LEU A 54 -2.31 11.30 2.91
CA LEU A 54 -1.34 12.22 3.53
C LEU A 54 -0.81 13.22 2.51
N LEU A 55 -0.25 14.32 2.99
CA LEU A 55 0.57 15.16 2.15
C LEU A 55 1.79 14.35 1.68
N ARG A 56 2.23 14.63 0.45
CA ARG A 56 3.37 13.92 -0.15
C ARG A 56 4.60 13.96 0.77
N GLU A 57 4.91 15.13 1.31
CA GLU A 57 6.05 15.38 2.17
C GLU A 57 5.96 14.62 3.49
N GLU A 58 4.76 14.46 4.04
CA GLU A 58 4.53 13.66 5.26
C GLU A 58 4.83 12.18 4.99
N LEU A 59 4.31 11.64 3.89
CA LEU A 59 4.52 10.24 3.53
C LEU A 59 6.00 9.95 3.22
N ILE A 60 6.66 10.81 2.47
CA ILE A 60 8.11 10.71 2.19
C ILE A 60 8.89 10.77 3.50
N SER A 61 8.59 11.74 4.39
CA SER A 61 9.28 11.85 5.68
C SER A 61 9.18 10.59 6.53
N ILE A 62 8.03 9.91 6.52
CA ILE A 62 7.87 8.62 7.23
C ILE A 62 8.79 7.56 6.63
N VAL A 63 8.81 7.43 5.31
CA VAL A 63 9.65 6.45 4.61
C VAL A 63 11.13 6.73 4.84
N ASP A 64 11.56 7.97 4.72
CA ASP A 64 12.96 8.39 4.91
C ASP A 64 13.42 8.11 6.34
N ARG A 65 12.61 8.42 7.35
CA ARG A 65 12.96 8.10 8.75
C ARG A 65 13.16 6.60 8.95
N LEU A 66 12.29 5.76 8.38
CA LEU A 66 12.44 4.31 8.44
C LEU A 66 13.76 3.88 7.77
N ARG A 67 14.08 4.39 6.58
CA ARG A 67 15.30 4.06 5.83
C ARG A 67 16.59 4.55 6.50
N ILE A 68 16.55 5.74 7.07
CA ILE A 68 17.73 6.38 7.69
C ILE A 68 18.07 5.71 9.02
N HIS A 69 17.08 5.51 9.88
CA HIS A 69 17.32 5.09 11.27
C HIS A 69 17.28 3.58 11.49
N TYR A 70 16.64 2.80 10.61
CA TYR A 70 16.44 1.36 10.80
C TYR A 70 16.95 0.57 9.59
N LYS A 71 18.27 0.31 9.55
CA LYS A 71 18.95 -0.39 8.44
C LYS A 71 18.57 -1.87 8.32
N ASN A 72 17.97 -2.44 9.35
CA ASN A 72 17.39 -3.78 9.37
C ASN A 72 16.10 -3.86 8.53
N ILE A 73 15.39 -2.75 8.31
CA ILE A 73 14.19 -2.72 7.47
C ILE A 73 14.62 -2.79 6.00
N GLN A 74 14.52 -3.98 5.43
CA GLN A 74 14.90 -4.21 4.05
C GLN A 74 13.79 -3.82 3.07
N ARG A 75 12.52 -4.00 3.48
CA ARG A 75 11.36 -3.77 2.62
C ARG A 75 10.36 -2.80 3.24
N ILE A 76 9.93 -1.84 2.44
CA ILE A 76 8.83 -0.94 2.78
C ILE A 76 7.79 -1.01 1.68
N TYR A 77 6.56 -1.38 2.02
CA TYR A 77 5.43 -1.41 1.11
C TYR A 77 4.37 -0.40 1.52
N ILE A 78 3.63 0.14 0.56
CA ILE A 78 2.48 1.03 0.83
C ILE A 78 1.22 0.35 0.33
N TYR A 79 0.21 0.24 1.20
CA TYR A 79 -1.11 -0.28 0.86
C TYR A 79 -2.04 0.88 0.50
N THR A 80 -2.74 0.76 -0.64
CA THR A 80 -3.63 1.81 -1.14
C THR A 80 -4.80 1.23 -1.92
N SER A 81 -5.89 1.96 -1.99
CA SER A 81 -6.97 1.69 -2.96
C SER A 81 -6.61 2.10 -4.39
N GLY A 82 -5.59 2.93 -4.55
CA GLY A 82 -5.22 3.56 -5.82
C GLY A 82 -5.92 4.90 -6.08
N LYS A 83 -6.95 5.26 -5.29
CA LYS A 83 -7.79 6.44 -5.52
C LYS A 83 -7.01 7.75 -5.60
N LYS A 84 -5.94 7.89 -4.82
CA LYS A 84 -5.09 9.08 -4.77
C LYS A 84 -3.78 8.94 -5.54
N LEU A 85 -3.51 7.79 -6.12
CA LEU A 85 -2.34 7.62 -6.99
C LEU A 85 -2.47 8.45 -8.26
N TRP A 86 -3.70 8.54 -8.80
CA TRP A 86 -3.96 9.36 -9.98
C TRP A 86 -4.12 10.82 -9.59
N ILE A 87 -3.20 11.64 -10.06
CA ILE A 87 -3.24 13.10 -10.06
C ILE A 87 -2.58 13.58 -11.33
N GLU A 88 -2.86 14.81 -11.73
CA GLU A 88 -2.13 15.43 -12.84
C GLU A 88 -0.62 15.45 -12.50
N GLY A 89 0.19 14.92 -13.41
CA GLY A 89 1.63 14.78 -13.17
C GLY A 89 1.99 13.68 -12.15
N ALA A 90 1.17 12.64 -11.98
CA ALA A 90 1.39 11.55 -11.01
C ALA A 90 2.82 10.99 -11.02
N TYR A 91 3.46 10.85 -12.18
CA TYR A 91 4.85 10.41 -12.27
C TYR A 91 5.80 11.33 -11.49
N SER A 92 5.79 12.63 -11.77
CA SER A 92 6.68 13.59 -11.11
C SER A 92 6.35 13.73 -9.62
N HIS A 93 5.07 13.61 -9.27
CA HIS A 93 4.61 13.75 -7.90
C HIS A 93 5.05 12.58 -7.01
N TRP A 94 5.02 11.34 -7.52
CA TRP A 94 5.30 10.14 -6.71
C TRP A 94 6.69 9.54 -6.96
N HIS A 95 7.47 10.06 -7.91
CA HIS A 95 8.75 9.49 -8.33
C HIS A 95 9.72 9.26 -7.16
N GLU A 96 9.93 10.28 -6.33
CA GLU A 96 10.83 10.20 -5.17
C GLU A 96 10.37 9.13 -4.17
N LEU A 97 9.07 9.08 -3.86
CA LEU A 97 8.50 8.08 -2.98
C LEU A 97 8.71 6.67 -3.53
N MET A 98 8.46 6.47 -4.84
CA MET A 98 8.62 5.15 -5.47
C MET A 98 10.07 4.68 -5.49
N GLN A 99 11.04 5.58 -5.52
CA GLN A 99 12.46 5.22 -5.38
C GLN A 99 12.84 4.78 -3.95
N ALA A 100 12.10 5.23 -2.94
CA ALA A 100 12.39 4.93 -1.54
C ALA A 100 11.68 3.67 -1.01
N VAL A 101 10.61 3.21 -1.68
CA VAL A 101 9.83 2.04 -1.26
C VAL A 101 10.19 0.80 -2.06
N SER A 102 9.85 -0.36 -1.51
CA SER A 102 10.07 -1.66 -2.17
C SER A 102 8.90 -2.07 -3.08
N GLY A 103 7.82 -1.31 -3.06
CA GLY A 103 6.65 -1.50 -3.90
C GLY A 103 5.36 -0.99 -3.29
N ILE A 104 4.30 -1.09 -4.07
CA ILE A 104 2.94 -0.72 -3.67
C ILE A 104 2.01 -1.94 -3.76
N ASN A 105 1.06 -1.98 -2.83
CA ASN A 105 -0.01 -2.96 -2.80
C ASN A 105 -1.32 -2.23 -3.10
N VAL A 106 -1.78 -2.34 -4.34
CA VAL A 106 -2.98 -1.65 -4.82
C VAL A 106 -4.18 -2.57 -4.71
N ALA A 107 -5.25 -2.10 -4.10
CA ALA A 107 -6.49 -2.84 -3.89
C ALA A 107 -7.69 -1.93 -4.21
N PRO A 108 -8.07 -1.77 -5.49
CA PRO A 108 -9.22 -0.97 -5.88
C PRO A 108 -10.48 -1.41 -5.14
N LYS A 109 -11.35 -0.48 -4.77
CA LYS A 109 -12.53 -0.75 -3.96
C LYS A 109 -13.84 -0.52 -4.71
N ASP A 110 -13.81 0.33 -5.71
CA ASP A 110 -14.98 0.67 -6.52
C ASP A 110 -14.60 0.89 -8.00
N TYR A 111 -15.61 1.08 -8.82
CA TYR A 111 -15.44 1.34 -10.25
C TYR A 111 -14.59 2.60 -10.53
N GLY A 112 -14.67 3.62 -9.69
CA GLY A 112 -13.88 4.84 -9.84
C GLY A 112 -12.39 4.59 -9.60
N ASP A 113 -12.03 3.70 -8.67
CA ASP A 113 -10.64 3.30 -8.45
C ASP A 113 -10.10 2.52 -9.65
N TRP A 114 -10.90 1.59 -10.19
CA TRP A 114 -10.54 0.81 -11.37
C TRP A 114 -10.28 1.69 -12.59
N ASN A 115 -11.14 2.68 -12.85
CA ASN A 115 -10.93 3.61 -13.97
C ASN A 115 -9.64 4.43 -13.81
N ARG A 116 -9.32 4.86 -12.59
CA ARG A 116 -8.07 5.59 -12.32
C ARG A 116 -6.85 4.70 -12.48
N LEU A 117 -6.94 3.46 -12.01
CA LEU A 117 -5.87 2.49 -12.15
C LEU A 117 -5.64 2.14 -13.62
N ASP A 118 -6.71 1.89 -14.38
CA ASP A 118 -6.63 1.66 -15.82
C ASP A 118 -5.87 2.79 -16.53
N TYR A 119 -6.23 4.04 -16.26
CA TYR A 119 -5.51 5.19 -16.80
C TYR A 119 -4.01 5.18 -16.43
N LEU A 120 -3.67 4.90 -15.17
CA LEU A 120 -2.27 4.84 -14.72
C LEU A 120 -1.49 3.72 -15.39
N LEU A 121 -2.08 2.55 -15.52
CA LEU A 121 -1.42 1.38 -16.13
C LEU A 121 -1.21 1.54 -17.64
N GLN A 122 -1.87 2.49 -18.29
CA GLN A 122 -1.62 2.89 -19.68
C GLN A 122 -0.50 3.96 -19.80
N GLN A 123 0.02 4.50 -18.69
CA GLN A 123 1.06 5.52 -18.72
C GLN A 123 2.47 4.88 -18.71
N PRO A 124 3.27 4.97 -19.79
CA PRO A 124 4.60 4.36 -19.85
C PRO A 124 5.51 4.78 -18.70
N LYS A 125 5.54 6.07 -18.38
CA LYS A 125 6.35 6.60 -17.28
C LYS A 125 5.96 6.05 -15.90
N TRP A 126 4.67 5.78 -15.69
CA TRP A 126 4.21 5.13 -14.46
C TRP A 126 4.68 3.68 -14.39
N LEU A 127 4.55 2.94 -15.49
CA LEU A 127 5.02 1.57 -15.56
C LEU A 127 6.54 1.47 -15.39
N GLU A 128 7.32 2.37 -16.02
CA GLU A 128 8.77 2.47 -15.82
C GLU A 128 9.13 2.74 -14.34
N MET A 129 8.43 3.67 -13.71
CA MET A 129 8.65 4.01 -12.30
C MET A 129 8.38 2.82 -11.37
N THR A 130 7.36 2.03 -11.65
CA THR A 130 7.00 0.85 -10.86
C THR A 130 7.74 -0.43 -11.29
N ALA A 131 8.57 -0.36 -12.33
CA ALA A 131 9.39 -1.46 -12.83
C ALA A 131 10.86 -1.39 -12.36
N GLN A 132 11.17 -0.53 -11.39
CA GLN A 132 12.55 -0.39 -10.92
C GLN A 132 13.08 -1.71 -10.32
N PRO A 133 14.37 -2.00 -10.50
CA PRO A 133 14.99 -3.20 -9.93
C PRO A 133 14.77 -3.30 -8.43
N GLY A 134 14.34 -4.47 -7.96
CA GLY A 134 14.05 -4.71 -6.54
C GLY A 134 12.64 -4.33 -6.08
N MET A 135 11.83 -3.70 -6.93
CA MET A 135 10.42 -3.48 -6.63
C MET A 135 9.60 -4.77 -6.73
N SER A 136 8.57 -4.87 -5.91
CA SER A 136 7.57 -5.93 -5.95
C SER A 136 6.20 -5.31 -5.68
N ASN A 137 5.45 -5.06 -6.73
CA ASN A 137 4.12 -4.46 -6.63
C ASN A 137 3.05 -5.55 -6.68
N ARG A 138 1.93 -5.30 -6.03
CA ARG A 138 0.78 -6.22 -6.03
C ARG A 138 -0.50 -5.49 -6.37
N LEU A 139 -1.27 -6.10 -7.25
CA LEU A 139 -2.64 -5.71 -7.50
C LEU A 139 -3.56 -6.79 -6.91
N TYR A 140 -4.33 -6.41 -5.91
CA TYR A 140 -5.33 -7.27 -5.31
C TYR A 140 -6.66 -7.12 -6.04
N VAL A 141 -7.16 -8.23 -6.57
CA VAL A 141 -8.45 -8.31 -7.25
C VAL A 141 -9.39 -9.12 -6.35
N PHE A 142 -10.45 -8.47 -5.84
CA PHE A 142 -11.45 -9.16 -5.04
C PHE A 142 -12.40 -9.99 -5.92
N ASP A 143 -13.01 -11.02 -5.32
CA ASP A 143 -13.83 -12.01 -6.05
C ASP A 143 -14.93 -11.38 -6.92
N ASP A 144 -15.51 -10.27 -6.48
CA ASP A 144 -16.56 -9.51 -7.17
C ASP A 144 -16.01 -8.51 -8.23
N GLN A 145 -14.70 -8.47 -8.44
CA GLN A 145 -14.04 -7.48 -9.31
C GLN A 145 -13.29 -8.09 -10.50
N TRP A 146 -13.28 -9.42 -10.62
CA TRP A 146 -12.54 -10.10 -11.69
C TRP A 146 -13.04 -9.73 -13.10
N ASP A 147 -14.34 -9.54 -13.30
CA ASP A 147 -14.87 -9.14 -14.60
C ASP A 147 -14.39 -7.74 -15.00
N THR A 148 -14.29 -6.83 -14.03
CA THR A 148 -13.73 -5.50 -14.25
C THR A 148 -12.26 -5.59 -14.61
N TRP A 149 -11.45 -6.34 -13.87
CA TRP A 149 -10.04 -6.55 -14.17
C TRP A 149 -9.85 -7.19 -15.55
N ASN A 150 -10.56 -8.25 -15.86
CA ASN A 150 -10.49 -8.93 -17.16
C ASN A 150 -10.86 -8.02 -18.34
N THR A 151 -11.70 -7.03 -18.10
CA THR A 151 -12.06 -6.04 -19.13
C THR A 151 -10.93 -5.06 -19.37
N ILE A 152 -10.37 -4.45 -18.33
CA ILE A 152 -9.33 -3.42 -18.47
C ILE A 152 -7.96 -4.01 -18.82
N SER A 153 -7.67 -5.24 -18.40
CA SER A 153 -6.35 -5.86 -18.60
C SER A 153 -6.07 -6.34 -20.01
N LYS A 154 -7.06 -6.33 -20.91
CA LYS A 154 -6.91 -6.85 -22.28
C LYS A 154 -5.79 -6.17 -23.07
N ASP A 155 -5.62 -4.87 -22.85
CA ASP A 155 -4.66 -4.04 -23.57
C ASP A 155 -3.47 -3.60 -22.68
N ILE A 156 -3.34 -4.19 -21.48
CA ILE A 156 -2.32 -3.81 -20.52
C ILE A 156 -1.29 -4.94 -20.35
N THR A 157 -0.02 -4.62 -20.56
CA THR A 157 1.10 -5.50 -20.23
C THR A 157 1.79 -4.97 -18.98
N LEU A 158 1.61 -5.64 -17.86
CA LEU A 158 2.27 -5.27 -16.61
C LEU A 158 3.75 -5.68 -16.62
N PRO A 159 4.66 -4.84 -16.08
CA PRO A 159 6.04 -5.24 -15.82
C PRO A 159 6.13 -6.46 -14.89
N ALA A 160 7.21 -7.23 -14.99
CA ALA A 160 7.44 -8.41 -14.16
C ALA A 160 7.50 -8.12 -12.64
N THR A 161 7.64 -6.85 -12.25
CA THR A 161 7.56 -6.38 -10.87
C THR A 161 6.14 -6.37 -10.30
N TRP A 162 5.12 -6.61 -11.11
CA TRP A 162 3.73 -6.65 -10.69
C TRP A 162 3.22 -8.09 -10.59
N GLN A 163 2.49 -8.37 -9.51
CA GLN A 163 1.78 -9.62 -9.29
C GLN A 163 0.29 -9.33 -9.12
N ILE A 164 -0.54 -10.12 -9.82
CA ILE A 164 -2.00 -10.09 -9.64
C ILE A 164 -2.37 -11.16 -8.60
N ILE A 165 -3.04 -10.73 -7.54
CA ILE A 165 -3.40 -11.60 -6.42
C ILE A 165 -4.90 -11.56 -6.20
N GLY A 166 -5.56 -12.72 -6.35
CA GLY A 166 -6.97 -12.89 -5.98
C GLY A 166 -7.17 -12.75 -4.46
N ARG A 167 -8.20 -12.03 -4.06
CA ARG A 167 -8.58 -11.85 -2.66
C ARG A 167 -10.07 -12.12 -2.46
N LYS A 168 -10.38 -12.71 -1.31
CA LYS A 168 -11.75 -12.79 -0.80
C LYS A 168 -11.97 -11.74 0.25
N TRP A 169 -13.21 -11.25 0.33
CA TRP A 169 -13.63 -10.48 1.49
C TRP A 169 -13.74 -11.43 2.68
N ASP A 170 -12.80 -11.33 3.63
CA ASP A 170 -12.77 -12.19 4.81
C ASP A 170 -13.14 -11.39 6.06
N LYS A 171 -14.11 -11.91 6.81
CA LYS A 171 -14.53 -11.38 8.10
C LYS A 171 -13.69 -11.93 9.27
N GLU A 172 -13.05 -13.07 9.07
CA GLU A 172 -12.32 -13.79 10.11
C GLU A 172 -10.81 -13.81 9.84
N PHE A 173 -10.27 -12.66 9.46
CA PHE A 173 -8.83 -12.55 9.22
C PHE A 173 -8.04 -12.96 10.47
N LYS A 174 -7.22 -14.01 10.31
CA LYS A 174 -6.27 -14.43 11.34
C LYS A 174 -4.91 -13.88 11.01
N THR A 175 -4.35 -13.09 11.93
CA THR A 175 -3.01 -12.55 11.80
C THR A 175 -1.98 -13.68 11.85
N PRO A 176 -1.09 -13.83 10.85
CA PRO A 176 0.04 -14.76 10.93
C PRO A 176 0.96 -14.41 12.10
N GLU A 177 1.64 -15.41 12.67
CA GLU A 177 2.48 -15.25 13.88
C GLU A 177 3.62 -14.23 13.72
N ASN A 178 4.11 -14.03 12.49
CA ASN A 178 5.18 -13.08 12.18
C ASN A 178 4.69 -11.73 11.68
N GLU A 179 3.38 -11.48 11.69
CA GLU A 179 2.78 -10.21 11.29
C GLU A 179 2.24 -9.46 12.51
N HIS A 180 2.59 -8.19 12.62
CA HIS A 180 2.23 -7.33 13.74
C HIS A 180 1.46 -6.11 13.23
N PHE A 181 0.29 -5.85 13.83
CA PHE A 181 -0.51 -4.66 13.53
C PHE A 181 -0.28 -3.63 14.62
N VAL A 182 0.32 -2.51 14.24
CA VAL A 182 0.74 -1.44 15.15
C VAL A 182 0.39 -0.07 14.54
N ARG A 183 0.40 0.97 15.36
CA ARG A 183 0.13 2.34 14.89
C ARG A 183 1.23 3.31 15.28
N LEU A 184 1.30 4.43 14.58
CA LEU A 184 2.08 5.58 15.05
C LEU A 184 1.47 6.17 16.32
N PRO A 185 2.27 6.84 17.18
CA PRO A 185 1.79 7.54 18.38
C PRO A 185 0.72 8.59 18.05
N LEU A 186 0.92 9.31 16.96
CA LEU A 186 -0.02 10.27 16.41
C LEU A 186 -0.38 9.82 14.99
N LEU A 187 -1.68 9.69 14.73
CA LEU A 187 -2.19 9.40 13.39
C LEU A 187 -2.58 10.71 12.70
N TYR A 188 -2.11 10.88 11.49
CA TYR A 188 -2.38 12.05 10.66
C TYR A 188 -3.73 12.00 9.98
#